data_4f5a6660536b056739817caab021fb0d
#
_entry.id   4f5a6660536b056739817caab021fb0d
#
_cell.length_a   1.000
_cell.length_b   1.000
_cell.length_c   1.000
_cell.angle_alpha   90.00
_cell.angle_beta   90.00
_cell.angle_gamma   90.00
#
_symmetry.space_group_name_H-M   'P 1'
#
loop_
_entity.id
_entity.type
_entity.pdbx_description
1 polymer ?
#
loop_
_entity_poly.entity_id
_entity_poly.type
_entity_poly.pdbx_seq_one_letter_code
_entity_poly.pdbx_strand_id
1 'polypeptide(L)'
;MEEAAAKARKKIMVAFKEEFPYLRCDSGQLFEFNRDWLHAAINRAADQAGYPRWWLTDHVTESIAFYLHLRIDEHVVALSQLSQTVRYVLKAIGYKEIVPYFTPAPPPISISLLEIAHEASSGYELAFFDLLEKRIHMLVETGVDNLQLCSLQACVKYLRRTKVWTRACDSLRQEIVCFIRERLASTTTVERLKCSLR
;
A
#
# COMPACT_ATOMS: atom_id res chain seq x y z
N MET A 1 -13.43 32.25 -47.14
CA MET A 1 -12.29 31.37 -46.85
C MET A 1 -11.78 31.67 -45.46
N GLU A 2 -12.59 31.29 -44.45
CA GLU A 2 -12.28 31.63 -43.03
C GLU A 2 -12.75 30.47 -42.12
N GLU A 3 -12.41 29.25 -42.52
CA GLU A 3 -12.94 28.01 -41.90
C GLU A 3 -11.84 26.97 -41.65
N ALA A 4 -10.68 27.42 -41.14
CA ALA A 4 -9.57 26.50 -40.91
C ALA A 4 -8.72 26.82 -39.68
N ALA A 5 -9.24 27.52 -38.68
CA ALA A 5 -8.45 27.86 -37.49
C ALA A 5 -9.08 27.48 -36.12
N ALA A 6 -10.07 26.60 -36.10
CA ALA A 6 -10.57 26.02 -34.85
C ALA A 6 -9.88 24.67 -34.56
N LYS A 7 -8.54 24.62 -34.65
CA LYS A 7 -7.77 23.46 -34.21
C LYS A 7 -7.81 23.42 -32.70
N ALA A 8 -8.63 22.50 -32.18
CA ALA A 8 -8.81 22.24 -30.74
C ALA A 8 -7.47 22.28 -30.00
N ARG A 9 -7.25 23.30 -29.19
CA ARG A 9 -6.23 23.32 -28.17
C ARG A 9 -6.61 22.24 -27.15
N LYS A 10 -6.02 21.07 -27.34
CA LYS A 10 -6.04 20.00 -26.34
C LYS A 10 -5.45 20.59 -25.07
N LYS A 11 -6.32 20.97 -24.13
CA LYS A 11 -5.91 21.48 -22.82
C LYS A 11 -5.19 20.34 -22.13
N ILE A 12 -3.86 20.36 -22.17
CA ILE A 12 -3.03 19.44 -21.38
C ILE A 12 -3.24 19.89 -19.95
N MET A 13 -4.10 19.20 -19.21
CA MET A 13 -4.16 19.31 -17.77
C MET A 13 -2.90 18.60 -17.23
N VAL A 14 -1.89 19.37 -16.94
CA VAL A 14 -0.79 18.91 -16.09
C VAL A 14 -1.36 18.87 -14.68
N ALA A 15 -1.74 17.70 -14.22
CA ALA A 15 -2.01 17.49 -12.82
C ALA A 15 -0.64 17.58 -12.13
N PHE A 16 -0.39 18.67 -11.41
CA PHE A 16 0.73 18.73 -10.48
C PHE A 16 0.44 17.68 -9.41
N LYS A 17 1.20 16.60 -9.41
CA LYS A 17 1.20 15.66 -8.27
C LYS A 17 1.73 16.48 -7.08
N GLU A 18 0.91 16.66 -6.07
CA GLU A 18 1.38 17.29 -4.84
C GLU A 18 2.54 16.43 -4.29
N GLU A 19 3.66 17.06 -4.09
CA GLU A 19 4.84 16.40 -3.56
C GLU A 19 4.77 16.44 -2.03
N PHE A 20 5.02 15.30 -1.41
CA PHE A 20 5.12 15.15 0.04
C PHE A 20 6.45 14.49 0.40
N PRO A 21 6.99 14.72 1.61
CA PRO A 21 8.15 14.00 2.07
C PRO A 21 7.83 12.50 2.22
N TYR A 22 8.85 11.66 2.05
CA TYR A 22 8.73 10.24 2.39
C TYR A 22 8.56 10.07 3.90
N LEU A 23 7.80 9.06 4.29
CA LEU A 23 7.64 8.66 5.68
C LEU A 23 8.56 7.48 5.99
N ARG A 24 9.29 7.57 7.09
CA ARG A 24 10.20 6.52 7.56
C ARG A 24 9.66 5.85 8.82
N CYS A 25 9.48 4.53 8.76
CA CYS A 25 9.14 3.70 9.90
C CYS A 25 10.33 3.49 10.84
N ASP A 26 10.05 3.01 12.05
CA ASP A 26 11.09 2.62 13.01
C ASP A 26 11.93 1.44 12.51
N SER A 27 11.37 0.59 11.62
CA SER A 27 12.09 -0.47 10.89
C SER A 27 13.06 0.04 9.83
N GLY A 28 13.06 1.36 9.53
CA GLY A 28 13.84 1.97 8.46
C GLY A 28 13.13 1.98 7.09
N GLN A 29 12.01 1.30 6.93
CA GLN A 29 11.23 1.30 5.71
C GLN A 29 10.74 2.71 5.35
N LEU A 30 10.88 3.09 4.08
CA LEU A 30 10.36 4.34 3.52
C LEU A 30 9.09 4.05 2.71
N PHE A 31 8.10 4.92 2.81
CA PHE A 31 6.91 4.89 1.96
C PHE A 31 6.42 6.30 1.63
N GLU A 32 5.73 6.43 0.51
CA GLU A 32 5.11 7.70 0.12
C GLU A 32 3.91 8.01 1.02
N PHE A 33 3.80 9.28 1.43
CA PHE A 33 2.60 9.73 2.12
C PHE A 33 1.38 9.62 1.19
N ASN A 34 0.29 9.08 1.73
CA ASN A 34 -0.99 8.99 1.06
C ASN A 34 -2.10 9.50 1.98
N ARG A 35 -2.90 10.45 1.50
CA ARG A 35 -4.02 11.03 2.25
C ARG A 35 -5.05 9.98 2.65
N ASP A 36 -5.41 9.08 1.73
CA ASP A 36 -6.40 8.04 1.99
C ASP A 36 -5.95 7.08 3.10
N TRP A 37 -4.64 6.79 3.14
CA TRP A 37 -4.06 6.00 4.22
C TRP A 37 -4.18 6.70 5.58
N LEU A 38 -3.85 8.01 5.65
CA LEU A 38 -3.95 8.77 6.89
C LEU A 38 -5.42 8.93 7.31
N HIS A 39 -6.31 9.27 6.37
CA HIS A 39 -7.75 9.35 6.58
C HIS A 39 -8.29 8.04 7.17
N ALA A 40 -7.96 6.89 6.55
CA ALA A 40 -8.39 5.58 7.04
C ALA A 40 -7.84 5.27 8.45
N ALA A 41 -6.61 5.70 8.75
CA ALA A 41 -6.01 5.50 10.08
C ALA A 41 -6.71 6.34 11.16
N ILE A 42 -7.02 7.60 10.85
CA ILE A 42 -7.74 8.52 11.76
C ILE A 42 -9.18 8.02 11.96
N ASN A 43 -9.88 7.68 10.87
CA ASN A 43 -11.26 7.20 10.95
C ASN A 43 -11.38 5.92 11.79
N ARG A 44 -10.47 4.97 11.61
CA ARG A 44 -10.40 3.75 12.42
C ARG A 44 -10.19 4.05 13.91
N ALA A 45 -9.31 5.01 14.23
CA ALA A 45 -9.09 5.43 15.60
C ALA A 45 -10.33 6.11 16.22
N ALA A 46 -11.04 6.92 15.44
CA ALA A 46 -12.28 7.56 15.83
C ALA A 46 -13.40 6.54 16.07
N ASP A 47 -13.57 5.56 15.17
CA ASP A 47 -14.54 4.47 15.32
C ASP A 47 -14.29 3.67 16.61
N GLN A 48 -13.02 3.34 16.91
CA GLN A 48 -12.65 2.63 18.15
C GLN A 48 -12.88 3.46 19.40
N ALA A 49 -12.80 4.79 19.30
CA ALA A 49 -13.09 5.71 20.39
C ALA A 49 -14.59 6.00 20.57
N GLY A 50 -15.47 5.40 19.73
CA GLY A 50 -16.92 5.59 19.80
C GLY A 50 -17.45 6.73 18.96
N TYR A 51 -16.70 7.24 17.99
CA TYR A 51 -17.09 8.28 17.04
C TYR A 51 -17.25 7.72 15.62
N PRO A 52 -18.26 6.90 15.30
CA PRO A 52 -18.44 6.34 13.97
C PRO A 52 -18.72 7.46 12.96
N ARG A 53 -18.03 7.35 11.79
CA ARG A 53 -18.12 8.38 10.73
C ARG A 53 -17.81 9.79 11.26
N TRP A 54 -16.71 9.91 11.97
CA TRP A 54 -16.33 11.19 12.58
C TRP A 54 -16.14 12.27 11.51
N TRP A 55 -16.97 13.31 11.59
CA TRP A 55 -17.09 14.36 10.57
C TRP A 55 -15.83 15.23 10.40
N LEU A 56 -14.92 15.26 11.40
CA LEU A 56 -13.66 16.01 11.34
C LEU A 56 -12.52 15.24 10.69
N THR A 57 -12.70 13.97 10.32
CA THR A 57 -11.62 13.13 9.74
C THR A 57 -10.98 13.80 8.53
N ASP A 58 -11.79 14.31 7.60
CA ASP A 58 -11.30 15.01 6.41
C ASP A 58 -10.50 16.26 6.77
N HIS A 59 -11.00 17.09 7.66
CA HIS A 59 -10.35 18.33 8.08
C HIS A 59 -9.02 18.08 8.78
N VAL A 60 -8.94 17.07 9.64
CA VAL A 60 -7.69 16.69 10.30
C VAL A 60 -6.70 16.13 9.27
N THR A 61 -7.15 15.28 8.36
CA THR A 61 -6.31 14.73 7.29
C THR A 61 -5.71 15.83 6.43
N GLU A 62 -6.53 16.77 5.97
CA GLU A 62 -6.07 17.90 5.14
C GLU A 62 -5.12 18.84 5.91
N SER A 63 -5.37 19.09 7.18
CA SER A 63 -4.47 19.89 8.01
C SER A 63 -3.10 19.25 8.18
N ILE A 64 -3.05 17.92 8.33
CA ILE A 64 -1.79 17.17 8.42
C ILE A 64 -1.09 17.10 7.06
N ALA A 65 -1.84 16.90 5.97
CA ALA A 65 -1.29 16.92 4.61
C ALA A 65 -0.65 18.29 4.30
N PHE A 66 -1.31 19.37 4.65
CA PHE A 66 -0.77 20.72 4.51
C PHE A 66 0.50 20.93 5.36
N TYR A 67 0.50 20.47 6.60
CA TYR A 67 1.70 20.51 7.46
C TYR A 67 2.88 19.74 6.83
N LEU A 68 2.64 18.55 6.26
CA LEU A 68 3.67 17.78 5.57
C LEU A 68 4.16 18.48 4.30
N HIS A 69 3.26 19.09 3.55
CA HIS A 69 3.63 19.85 2.35
C HIS A 69 4.56 21.02 2.67
N LEU A 70 4.35 21.70 3.80
CA LEU A 70 5.26 22.76 4.26
C LEU A 70 6.65 22.24 4.67
N ARG A 71 6.79 20.93 4.85
CA ARG A 71 8.08 20.28 5.23
C ARG A 71 8.70 19.47 4.10
N ILE A 72 8.32 19.75 2.85
CA ILE A 72 8.84 19.00 1.70
C ILE A 72 10.35 19.03 1.58
N ASP A 73 10.98 20.12 2.02
CA ASP A 73 12.45 20.28 2.01
C ASP A 73 13.16 19.26 2.92
N GLU A 74 12.48 18.68 3.89
CA GLU A 74 13.05 17.64 4.76
C GLU A 74 13.19 16.29 4.04
N HIS A 75 12.59 16.12 2.86
CA HIS A 75 12.56 14.89 2.04
C HIS A 75 12.07 13.64 2.76
N VAL A 76 12.37 13.47 4.06
CA VAL A 76 11.99 12.31 4.88
C VAL A 76 11.55 12.76 6.26
N VAL A 77 10.34 12.36 6.67
CA VAL A 77 9.76 12.61 8.00
C VAL A 77 9.58 11.27 8.72
N ALA A 78 9.92 11.19 10.00
CA ALA A 78 9.69 9.98 10.78
C ALA A 78 8.18 9.75 11.01
N LEU A 79 7.72 8.51 10.88
CA LEU A 79 6.32 8.13 11.15
C LEU A 79 5.93 8.43 12.61
N SER A 80 6.87 8.27 13.55
CA SER A 80 6.69 8.64 14.95
C SER A 80 6.43 10.14 15.13
N GLN A 81 7.11 10.99 14.37
CA GLN A 81 6.91 12.44 14.39
C GLN A 81 5.54 12.82 13.81
N LEU A 82 5.15 12.23 12.67
CA LEU A 82 3.80 12.39 12.12
C LEU A 82 2.73 11.97 13.13
N SER A 83 2.94 10.82 13.77
CA SER A 83 2.01 10.30 14.80
C SER A 83 1.86 11.24 15.98
N GLN A 84 2.95 11.85 16.44
CA GLN A 84 2.92 12.86 17.51
C GLN A 84 2.15 14.10 17.08
N THR A 85 2.36 14.57 15.83
CA THR A 85 1.64 15.72 15.28
C THR A 85 0.14 15.46 15.22
N VAL A 86 -0.30 14.30 14.71
CA VAL A 86 -1.73 13.94 14.67
C VAL A 86 -2.31 13.87 16.08
N ARG A 87 -1.61 13.23 17.03
CA ARG A 87 -2.06 13.17 18.44
C ARG A 87 -2.14 14.53 19.08
N TYR A 88 -1.22 15.43 18.76
CA TYR A 88 -1.27 16.81 19.23
C TYR A 88 -2.51 17.55 18.68
N VAL A 89 -2.77 17.45 17.38
CA VAL A 89 -3.95 18.05 16.74
C VAL A 89 -5.24 17.51 17.37
N LEU A 90 -5.38 16.19 17.52
CA LEU A 90 -6.55 15.56 18.15
C LEU A 90 -6.81 16.10 19.57
N LYS A 91 -5.74 16.27 20.38
CA LYS A 91 -5.84 16.85 21.71
C LYS A 91 -6.25 18.32 21.67
N ALA A 92 -5.65 19.10 20.75
CA ALA A 92 -5.89 20.53 20.63
C ALA A 92 -7.34 20.85 20.22
N ILE A 93 -7.95 20.00 19.37
CA ILE A 93 -9.36 20.16 18.96
C ILE A 93 -10.36 19.50 19.94
N GLY A 94 -9.88 18.96 21.09
CA GLY A 94 -10.73 18.45 22.16
C GLY A 94 -11.08 16.96 22.09
N TYR A 95 -10.52 16.19 21.16
CA TYR A 95 -10.82 14.75 20.97
C TYR A 95 -9.68 13.86 21.51
N LYS A 96 -9.33 14.08 22.76
CA LYS A 96 -8.25 13.31 23.45
C LYS A 96 -8.57 11.81 23.57
N GLU A 97 -9.84 11.42 23.50
CA GLU A 97 -10.34 10.07 23.58
C GLU A 97 -9.91 9.23 22.35
N ILE A 98 -9.71 9.87 21.19
CA ILE A 98 -9.25 9.20 19.97
C ILE A 98 -7.75 8.87 20.05
N VAL A 99 -6.98 9.66 20.79
CA VAL A 99 -5.50 9.59 20.81
C VAL A 99 -4.94 8.21 21.16
N PRO A 100 -5.47 7.46 22.15
CA PRO A 100 -4.95 6.11 22.49
C PRO A 100 -5.09 5.10 21.36
N TYR A 101 -6.11 5.26 20.51
CA TYR A 101 -6.41 4.34 19.39
C TYR A 101 -5.69 4.71 18.10
N PHE A 102 -5.07 5.89 18.02
CA PHE A 102 -4.32 6.29 16.84
C PHE A 102 -2.95 5.61 16.81
N THR A 103 -2.89 4.49 16.13
CA THR A 103 -1.68 3.69 15.87
C THR A 103 -1.52 3.50 14.36
N PRO A 104 -0.93 4.48 13.65
CA PRO A 104 -0.73 4.34 12.21
C PRO A 104 0.30 3.24 11.94
N ALA A 105 -0.10 2.27 11.13
CA ALA A 105 0.80 1.28 10.57
C ALA A 105 1.17 1.71 9.14
N PRO A 106 2.40 1.44 8.66
CA PRO A 106 2.75 1.70 7.27
C PRO A 106 1.78 0.99 6.34
N PRO A 107 1.49 1.56 5.15
CA PRO A 107 0.68 0.89 4.17
C PRO A 107 1.34 -0.42 3.76
N PRO A 108 0.56 -1.46 3.43
CA PRO A 108 1.13 -2.72 2.95
C PRO A 108 1.85 -2.49 1.63
N ILE A 109 3.01 -3.10 1.46
CA ILE A 109 3.65 -3.19 0.16
C ILE A 109 2.84 -4.17 -0.68
N SER A 110 2.28 -3.67 -1.78
CA SER A 110 1.48 -4.49 -2.69
C SER A 110 2.34 -5.04 -3.82
N ILE A 111 2.28 -6.36 -4.02
CA ILE A 111 2.92 -7.04 -5.15
C ILE A 111 1.84 -7.71 -5.98
N SER A 112 1.87 -7.45 -7.26
CA SER A 112 1.01 -8.10 -8.23
C SER A 112 1.62 -9.45 -8.65
N LEU A 113 0.98 -10.55 -8.26
CA LEU A 113 1.36 -11.88 -8.73
C LEU A 113 1.23 -12.02 -10.25
N LEU A 114 0.28 -11.27 -10.84
CA LEU A 114 0.12 -11.24 -12.29
C LEU A 114 1.33 -10.62 -12.99
N GLU A 115 1.91 -9.56 -12.44
CA GLU A 115 3.14 -8.95 -13.02
C GLU A 115 4.30 -9.93 -12.97
N ILE A 116 4.50 -10.65 -11.87
CA ILE A 116 5.52 -11.71 -11.79
C ILE A 116 5.25 -12.81 -12.81
N ALA A 117 3.98 -13.20 -13.00
CA ALA A 117 3.62 -14.19 -14.03
C ALA A 117 3.89 -13.67 -15.45
N HIS A 118 3.71 -12.39 -15.71
CA HIS A 118 4.08 -11.76 -17.00
C HIS A 118 5.58 -11.77 -17.21
N GLU A 119 6.39 -11.49 -16.19
CA GLU A 119 7.86 -11.59 -16.26
C GLU A 119 8.30 -13.03 -16.55
N ALA A 120 7.66 -14.04 -15.94
CA ALA A 120 7.95 -15.45 -16.16
C ALA A 120 7.50 -15.96 -17.54
N SER A 121 6.59 -15.26 -18.20
CA SER A 121 5.85 -15.68 -19.40
C SER A 121 4.79 -16.76 -19.16
N SER A 122 3.76 -16.78 -20.02
CA SER A 122 2.61 -17.67 -19.83
C SER A 122 3.00 -19.15 -19.99
N GLY A 123 2.62 -19.98 -19.01
CA GLY A 123 2.90 -21.42 -19.00
C GLY A 123 4.25 -21.81 -18.42
N TYR A 124 5.06 -20.86 -17.92
CA TYR A 124 6.33 -21.13 -17.27
C TYR A 124 6.21 -21.05 -15.75
N GLU A 125 5.50 -22.01 -15.15
CA GLU A 125 5.19 -22.02 -13.71
C GLU A 125 6.45 -22.07 -12.85
N LEU A 126 7.46 -22.86 -13.21
CA LEU A 126 8.73 -22.94 -12.46
C LEU A 126 9.44 -21.59 -12.42
N ALA A 127 9.53 -20.89 -13.55
CA ALA A 127 10.13 -19.55 -13.61
C ALA A 127 9.35 -18.54 -12.76
N PHE A 128 8.01 -18.66 -12.71
CA PHE A 128 7.19 -17.86 -11.83
C PHE A 128 7.52 -18.09 -10.35
N PHE A 129 7.67 -19.33 -9.90
CA PHE A 129 8.03 -19.64 -8.52
C PHE A 129 9.44 -19.12 -8.16
N ASP A 130 10.41 -19.23 -9.06
CA ASP A 130 11.76 -18.68 -8.85
C ASP A 130 11.74 -17.15 -8.70
N LEU A 131 10.98 -16.45 -9.55
CA LEU A 131 10.84 -14.99 -9.46
C LEU A 131 10.09 -14.57 -8.20
N LEU A 132 9.04 -15.30 -7.83
CA LEU A 132 8.27 -15.05 -6.62
C LEU A 132 9.13 -15.22 -5.37
N GLU A 133 9.95 -16.27 -5.30
CA GLU A 133 10.89 -16.51 -4.20
C GLU A 133 11.87 -15.36 -4.04
N LYS A 134 12.53 -14.96 -5.13
CA LYS A 134 13.48 -13.84 -5.13
C LYS A 134 12.81 -12.54 -4.66
N ARG A 135 11.57 -12.28 -5.10
CA ARG A 135 10.84 -11.08 -4.73
C ARG A 135 10.45 -11.09 -3.25
N ILE A 136 9.98 -12.23 -2.71
CA ILE A 136 9.68 -12.41 -1.29
C ILE A 136 10.95 -12.23 -0.45
N HIS A 137 12.04 -12.87 -0.84
CA HIS A 137 13.32 -12.78 -0.12
C HIS A 137 13.84 -11.35 -0.01
N MET A 138 13.89 -10.61 -1.12
CA MET A 138 14.27 -9.19 -1.11
C MET A 138 13.43 -8.35 -0.15
N LEU A 139 12.12 -8.59 -0.10
CA LEU A 139 11.23 -7.82 0.77
C LEU A 139 11.42 -8.14 2.24
N VAL A 140 11.65 -9.39 2.56
CA VAL A 140 11.95 -9.81 3.92
C VAL A 140 13.27 -9.22 4.40
N GLU A 141 14.30 -9.22 3.56
CA GLU A 141 15.59 -8.60 3.87
C GLU A 141 15.49 -7.08 4.07
N THR A 142 14.56 -6.41 3.37
CA THR A 142 14.32 -4.96 3.55
C THR A 142 13.48 -4.62 4.80
N GLY A 143 13.09 -5.62 5.60
CA GLY A 143 12.37 -5.40 6.86
C GLY A 143 10.92 -4.93 6.67
N VAL A 144 10.24 -5.41 5.65
CA VAL A 144 8.82 -5.09 5.38
C VAL A 144 7.92 -5.72 6.45
N ASP A 145 7.13 -4.89 7.14
CA ASP A 145 6.22 -5.35 8.20
C ASP A 145 4.85 -5.81 7.68
N ASN A 146 4.45 -5.35 6.49
CA ASN A 146 3.11 -5.64 5.95
C ASN A 146 3.16 -5.82 4.42
N LEU A 147 2.88 -7.05 3.97
CA LEU A 147 2.92 -7.46 2.57
C LEU A 147 1.53 -7.83 2.08
N GLN A 148 1.12 -7.29 0.94
CA GLN A 148 -0.10 -7.65 0.25
C GLN A 148 0.23 -8.24 -1.12
N LEU A 149 -0.12 -9.50 -1.33
CA LEU A 149 -0.02 -10.15 -2.63
C LEU A 149 -1.39 -10.09 -3.31
N CYS A 150 -1.45 -9.46 -4.47
CA CYS A 150 -2.70 -9.24 -5.19
C CYS A 150 -2.74 -9.93 -6.56
N SER A 151 -3.93 -9.96 -7.18
CA SER A 151 -4.16 -10.52 -8.52
C SER A 151 -3.91 -12.02 -8.65
N LEU A 152 -4.09 -12.80 -7.57
CA LEU A 152 -3.86 -14.26 -7.58
C LEU A 152 -4.68 -14.99 -8.65
N GLN A 153 -5.97 -14.66 -8.78
CA GLN A 153 -6.83 -15.33 -9.78
C GLN A 153 -6.40 -15.04 -11.22
N ALA A 154 -6.03 -13.80 -11.52
CA ALA A 154 -5.56 -13.41 -12.83
C ALA A 154 -4.22 -14.06 -13.16
N CYS A 155 -3.31 -14.13 -12.18
CA CYS A 155 -2.03 -14.82 -12.27
C CYS A 155 -2.21 -16.31 -12.63
N VAL A 156 -3.06 -17.03 -11.90
CA VAL A 156 -3.33 -18.45 -12.14
C VAL A 156 -3.89 -18.70 -13.54
N LYS A 157 -4.87 -17.89 -13.97
CA LYS A 157 -5.44 -17.98 -15.32
C LYS A 157 -4.38 -17.73 -16.40
N TYR A 158 -3.52 -16.77 -16.19
CA TYR A 158 -2.44 -16.43 -17.12
C TYR A 158 -1.42 -17.58 -17.25
N LEU A 159 -0.95 -18.11 -16.12
CA LEU A 159 -0.01 -19.24 -16.11
C LEU A 159 -0.61 -20.50 -16.76
N ARG A 160 -1.90 -20.80 -16.50
CA ARG A 160 -2.62 -21.95 -17.11
C ARG A 160 -3.14 -21.67 -18.53
N ARG A 161 -2.89 -20.50 -19.09
CA ARG A 161 -3.37 -20.08 -20.44
C ARG A 161 -4.85 -20.30 -20.65
N THR A 162 -5.66 -20.03 -19.62
CA THR A 162 -7.11 -20.26 -19.68
C THR A 162 -7.90 -19.00 -19.33
N LYS A 163 -9.07 -18.84 -19.97
CA LYS A 163 -10.02 -17.76 -19.63
C LYS A 163 -11.02 -18.22 -18.56
N VAL A 164 -11.27 -19.52 -18.47
CA VAL A 164 -12.26 -20.12 -17.57
C VAL A 164 -11.54 -20.80 -16.41
N TRP A 165 -12.12 -20.70 -15.21
CA TRP A 165 -11.58 -21.35 -14.04
C TRP A 165 -11.78 -22.87 -14.11
N THR A 166 -10.74 -23.65 -13.91
CA THR A 166 -10.72 -25.12 -14.00
C THR A 166 -10.14 -25.73 -12.72
N ARG A 167 -10.29 -27.07 -12.55
CA ARG A 167 -9.63 -27.80 -11.45
C ARG A 167 -8.11 -27.59 -11.43
N ALA A 168 -7.48 -27.51 -12.60
CA ALA A 168 -6.06 -27.23 -12.69
C ALA A 168 -5.70 -25.82 -12.16
N CYS A 169 -6.62 -24.85 -12.27
CA CYS A 169 -6.46 -23.54 -11.64
C CYS A 169 -6.55 -23.63 -10.11
N ASP A 170 -7.44 -24.46 -9.56
CA ASP A 170 -7.54 -24.67 -8.11
C ASP A 170 -6.25 -25.29 -7.55
N SER A 171 -5.69 -26.31 -8.25
CA SER A 171 -4.41 -26.93 -7.87
C SER A 171 -3.29 -25.90 -7.84
N LEU A 172 -3.08 -25.17 -8.93
CA LEU A 172 -2.02 -24.15 -9.01
C LEU A 172 -2.23 -23.03 -7.96
N ARG A 173 -3.46 -22.61 -7.72
CA ARG A 173 -3.77 -21.64 -6.66
C ARG A 173 -3.30 -22.13 -5.30
N GLN A 174 -3.60 -23.40 -4.97
CA GLN A 174 -3.17 -24.01 -3.71
C GLN A 174 -1.65 -24.11 -3.63
N GLU A 175 -0.98 -24.52 -4.71
CA GLU A 175 0.47 -24.60 -4.81
C GLU A 175 1.12 -23.22 -4.53
N ILE A 176 0.62 -22.15 -5.15
CA ILE A 176 1.10 -20.79 -4.92
C ILE A 176 0.92 -20.39 -3.45
N VAL A 177 -0.26 -20.65 -2.87
CA VAL A 177 -0.54 -20.30 -1.47
C VAL A 177 0.35 -21.07 -0.51
N CYS A 178 0.54 -22.37 -0.73
CA CYS A 178 1.44 -23.19 0.08
C CYS A 178 2.89 -22.72 -0.03
N PHE A 179 3.36 -22.47 -1.25
CA PHE A 179 4.71 -21.97 -1.50
C PHE A 179 4.98 -20.65 -0.75
N ILE A 180 4.06 -19.67 -0.86
CA ILE A 180 4.19 -18.40 -0.14
C ILE A 180 4.28 -18.62 1.36
N ARG A 181 3.40 -19.48 1.93
CA ARG A 181 3.41 -19.79 3.36
C ARG A 181 4.71 -20.42 3.81
N GLU A 182 5.23 -21.39 3.05
CA GLU A 182 6.49 -22.07 3.36
C GLU A 182 7.66 -21.11 3.33
N ARG A 183 7.75 -20.25 2.31
CA ARG A 183 8.82 -19.26 2.20
C ARG A 183 8.76 -18.20 3.32
N LEU A 184 7.58 -17.75 3.67
CA LEU A 184 7.42 -16.83 4.79
C LEU A 184 7.73 -17.50 6.14
N ALA A 185 7.37 -18.77 6.33
CA ALA A 185 7.64 -19.51 7.56
C ALA A 185 9.13 -19.86 7.74
N SER A 186 9.87 -20.08 6.65
CA SER A 186 11.31 -20.40 6.70
C SER A 186 12.20 -19.19 7.04
N THR A 187 11.66 -17.99 6.99
CA THR A 187 12.42 -16.78 7.27
C THR A 187 12.30 -16.42 8.75
N THR A 188 13.32 -16.75 9.50
CA THR A 188 13.40 -16.68 11.00
C THR A 188 13.18 -15.27 11.60
N THR A 189 13.15 -14.23 10.79
CA THR A 189 13.01 -12.82 11.23
C THR A 189 11.54 -12.36 11.30
N VAL A 190 10.56 -13.24 11.06
CA VAL A 190 9.20 -12.88 10.64
C VAL A 190 8.14 -12.93 11.77
N GLU A 191 8.48 -12.72 13.00
CA GLU A 191 7.44 -12.55 14.04
C GLU A 191 6.51 -11.34 13.79
N ARG A 192 6.85 -10.43 12.87
CA ARG A 192 6.10 -9.19 12.60
C ARG A 192 5.45 -9.11 11.22
N LEU A 193 5.87 -9.93 10.24
CA LEU A 193 5.35 -9.81 8.87
C LEU A 193 3.91 -10.28 8.75
N LYS A 194 3.01 -9.37 8.47
CA LYS A 194 1.62 -9.66 8.10
C LYS A 194 1.51 -9.81 6.59
N CYS A 195 1.12 -10.98 6.10
CA CYS A 195 0.88 -11.21 4.69
C CYS A 195 -0.60 -11.42 4.42
N SER A 196 -1.15 -10.70 3.45
CA SER A 196 -2.52 -10.88 2.95
C SER A 196 -2.51 -11.22 1.46
N LEU A 197 -3.41 -12.12 1.06
CA LEU A 197 -3.63 -12.56 -0.32
C LEU A 197 -5.00 -12.07 -0.81
N ARG A 198 -5.06 -11.41 -1.98
CA ARG A 198 -6.28 -10.95 -2.65
C ARG A 198 -6.34 -11.32 -4.13
#